data_5519fee3eeacaace45e3f043dddecbe8
#
_entry.id   5519fee3eeacaace45e3f043dddecbe8
#
_cell.length_a   1.000
_cell.length_b   1.000
_cell.length_c   1.000
_cell.angle_alpha   90.00
_cell.angle_beta   90.00
_cell.angle_gamma   90.00
#
_symmetry.space_group_name_H-M   'P 1'
#
loop_
_entity.id
_entity.type
_entity.pdbx_description
1 polymer ?
#
loop_
_entity_poly.entity_id
_entity_poly.type
_entity_poly.pdbx_seq_one_letter_code
_entity_poly.pdbx_strand_id
1 'polypeptide(L)'
;MGFGMQGISESSRFFVGLDLGQMRDHSALAMVERDEIFVGEMDHATYERPRVRRFRVRYLERLALGTSYPTVVERVRQVVRQRPLLSRCTLVMDATGVGAPVLDLMRQANLGCGIVPVNLTGGDLAIGERVECAEAGLD
;
A
#
# COMPACT_ATOMS: atom_id res chain seq x y z
N MET A 1 -10.43 9.87 13.34
CA MET A 1 -9.08 9.63 13.91
C MET A 1 -8.05 10.05 12.90
N GLY A 2 -7.30 11.07 13.21
CA GLY A 2 -6.16 11.46 12.39
C GLY A 2 -5.00 10.50 12.66
N PHE A 3 -4.44 9.92 11.60
CA PHE A 3 -3.15 9.25 11.70
C PHE A 3 -2.12 10.31 12.06
N GLY A 4 -1.24 10.05 13.04
CA GLY A 4 -0.15 10.94 13.42
C GLY A 4 0.83 11.16 12.26
N MET A 5 0.50 12.10 11.40
CA MET A 5 1.12 12.32 10.09
C MET A 5 2.10 13.50 10.10
N GLN A 6 2.81 13.71 11.20
CA GLN A 6 3.84 14.75 11.25
C GLN A 6 5.04 14.37 10.37
N GLY A 7 5.57 15.34 9.65
CA GLY A 7 6.80 15.20 8.87
C GLY A 7 6.64 14.46 7.53
N ILE A 8 5.46 14.55 6.90
CA ILE A 8 5.24 14.01 5.56
C ILE A 8 5.78 14.97 4.52
N SER A 9 6.62 14.44 3.63
CA SER A 9 7.14 15.15 2.47
C SER A 9 6.15 15.10 1.30
N GLU A 10 6.22 16.08 0.40
CA GLU A 10 5.48 16.04 -0.87
C GLU A 10 5.90 14.86 -1.75
N SER A 11 7.13 14.39 -1.62
CA SER A 11 7.64 13.22 -2.33
C SER A 11 7.19 11.89 -1.73
N SER A 12 6.56 11.89 -0.54
CA SER A 12 6.10 10.67 0.12
C SER A 12 5.04 9.95 -0.71
N ARG A 13 5.16 8.63 -0.80
CA ARG A 13 4.17 7.72 -1.36
C ARG A 13 3.75 6.74 -0.29
N PHE A 14 2.50 6.30 -0.36
CA PHE A 14 1.93 5.40 0.64
C PHE A 14 1.54 4.07 0.00
N PHE A 15 1.79 3.02 0.73
CA PHE A 15 1.36 1.68 0.38
C PHE A 15 0.46 1.18 1.51
N VAL A 16 -0.72 0.75 1.15
CA VAL A 16 -1.65 0.12 2.10
C VAL A 16 -1.66 -1.37 1.78
N GLY A 17 -1.10 -2.17 2.66
CA GLY A 17 -1.14 -3.62 2.59
C GLY A 17 -2.44 -4.13 3.21
N LEU A 18 -3.11 -5.03 2.52
CA LEU A 18 -4.30 -5.72 2.99
C LEU A 18 -4.07 -7.23 2.93
N ASP A 19 -4.15 -7.85 4.08
CA ASP A 19 -4.25 -9.29 4.24
C ASP A 19 -5.71 -9.63 4.57
N LEU A 20 -6.36 -10.40 3.69
CA LEU A 20 -7.76 -10.78 3.85
C LEU A 20 -7.85 -12.10 4.62
N GLY A 21 -8.27 -12.01 5.85
CA GLY A 21 -8.60 -13.18 6.66
C GLY A 21 -9.80 -13.94 6.09
N GLN A 22 -9.70 -15.25 6.09
CA GLN A 22 -10.83 -16.12 5.84
C GLN A 22 -11.63 -16.34 7.15
N MET A 23 -12.70 -17.10 7.11
CA MET A 23 -13.68 -17.28 8.21
C MET A 23 -13.08 -17.47 9.62
N ARG A 24 -11.84 -17.93 9.73
CA ARG A 24 -11.15 -18.19 11.00
C ARG A 24 -9.98 -17.26 11.29
N ASP A 25 -9.66 -16.40 10.35
CA ASP A 25 -8.52 -15.48 10.44
C ASP A 25 -8.98 -14.03 10.39
N HIS A 26 -8.22 -13.16 11.05
CA HIS A 26 -8.47 -11.73 11.02
C HIS A 26 -7.96 -11.11 9.71
N SER A 27 -8.73 -10.19 9.15
CA SER A 27 -8.18 -9.31 8.14
C SER A 27 -7.32 -8.22 8.79
N ALA A 28 -6.24 -7.84 8.14
CA ALA A 28 -5.30 -6.85 8.66
C ALA A 28 -4.94 -5.82 7.60
N LEU A 29 -4.72 -4.59 8.06
CA LEU A 29 -4.27 -3.47 7.27
C LEU A 29 -2.94 -2.94 7.79
N ALA A 30 -2.01 -2.63 6.90
CA ALA A 30 -0.77 -1.96 7.22
C ALA A 30 -0.58 -0.76 6.29
N MET A 31 -0.20 0.37 6.83
CA MET A 31 0.14 1.55 6.03
C MET A 31 1.63 1.83 6.14
N VAL A 32 2.30 1.89 5.00
CA VAL A 32 3.72 2.19 4.91
C VAL A 32 3.91 3.45 4.08
N GLU A 33 4.63 4.40 4.63
CA GLU A 33 5.13 5.56 3.90
C GLU A 33 6.52 5.24 3.34
N ARG A 34 6.72 5.54 2.06
CA ARG A 34 8.02 5.58 1.42
C ARG A 34 8.36 7.03 1.09
N ASP A 35 9.47 7.52 1.57
CA ASP A 35 10.03 8.80 1.14
C ASP A 35 11.48 8.63 0.65
N GLU A 36 12.01 9.67 0.04
CA GLU A 36 13.40 9.73 -0.38
C GLU A 36 14.08 10.89 0.35
N ILE A 37 15.20 10.59 0.96
CA ILE A 37 16.04 11.57 1.64
C ILE A 37 17.37 11.70 0.94
N PHE A 38 17.86 12.94 0.83
CA PHE A 38 19.21 13.18 0.38
C PHE A 38 20.19 12.85 1.49
N VAL A 39 21.26 12.14 1.14
CA VAL A 39 22.34 11.78 2.07
C VAL A 39 23.68 12.25 1.51
N GLY A 40 24.60 12.63 2.41
CA GLY A 40 25.92 13.10 2.02
C GLY A 40 25.94 14.44 1.31
N GLU A 41 27.08 14.75 0.72
CA GLU A 41 27.33 15.98 -0.02
C GLU A 41 26.94 15.84 -1.50
N MET A 42 26.73 16.99 -2.15
CA MET A 42 26.51 17.02 -3.59
C MET A 42 27.81 16.71 -4.33
N ASP A 43 27.75 15.84 -5.33
CA ASP A 43 28.83 15.66 -6.27
C ASP A 43 28.88 16.88 -7.21
N HIS A 44 29.91 17.69 -7.09
CA HIS A 44 30.08 18.90 -7.88
C HIS A 44 30.42 18.64 -9.35
N ALA A 45 30.81 17.41 -9.70
CA ALA A 45 31.08 17.03 -11.09
C ALA A 45 29.81 16.66 -11.85
N THR A 46 28.85 15.99 -11.17
CA THR A 46 27.59 15.53 -11.77
C THR A 46 26.40 16.38 -11.36
N TYR A 47 26.55 17.23 -10.35
CA TYR A 47 25.47 17.97 -9.68
C TYR A 47 24.39 17.06 -9.08
N GLU A 48 24.75 15.80 -8.80
CA GLU A 48 23.85 14.84 -8.17
C GLU A 48 24.12 14.73 -6.67
N ARG A 49 23.07 14.49 -5.91
CA ARG A 49 23.15 14.18 -4.49
C ARG A 49 22.59 12.79 -4.25
N PRO A 50 23.33 11.91 -3.59
CA PRO A 50 22.84 10.57 -3.29
C PRO A 50 21.50 10.60 -2.55
N ARG A 51 20.60 9.69 -2.90
CA ARG A 51 19.29 9.53 -2.25
C ARG A 51 19.17 8.16 -1.66
N VAL A 52 18.50 8.09 -0.52
CA VAL A 52 18.14 6.82 0.14
C VAL A 52 16.63 6.78 0.31
N ARG A 53 16.05 5.64 -0.04
CA ARG A 53 14.65 5.37 0.23
C ARG A 53 14.49 4.98 1.69
N ARG A 54 13.54 5.62 2.34
CA ARG A 54 13.19 5.35 3.73
C ARG A 54 11.73 4.88 3.79
N PHE A 55 11.51 3.80 4.54
CA PHE A 55 10.18 3.25 4.77
C PHE A 55 9.81 3.40 6.23
N ARG A 56 8.56 3.83 6.48
CA ARG A 56 8.01 3.97 7.82
C ARG A 56 6.64 3.34 7.90
N VAL A 57 6.44 2.44 8.85
CA VAL A 57 5.11 1.93 9.16
C VAL A 57 4.36 3.02 9.92
N ARG A 58 3.28 3.52 9.37
CA ARG A 58 2.48 4.62 9.92
C ARG A 58 1.23 4.15 10.65
N TYR A 59 0.72 2.99 10.27
CA TYR A 59 -0.50 2.46 10.83
C TYR A 59 -0.57 0.94 10.68
N LEU A 60 -1.13 0.29 11.70
CA LEU A 60 -1.46 -1.13 11.69
C LEU A 60 -2.84 -1.31 12.31
N GLU A 61 -3.68 -2.09 11.66
CA GLU A 61 -5.01 -2.42 12.15
C GLU A 61 -5.32 -3.89 11.91
N ARG A 62 -5.91 -4.53 12.88
CA ARG A 62 -6.49 -5.85 12.75
C ARG A 62 -8.00 -5.73 12.94
N LEU A 63 -8.75 -6.14 11.94
CA LEU A 63 -10.21 -6.11 11.99
C LEU A 63 -10.75 -7.25 12.87
N ALA A 64 -11.96 -7.07 13.38
CA ALA A 64 -12.60 -8.10 14.18
C ALA A 64 -12.76 -9.41 13.38
N LEU A 65 -12.64 -10.54 14.07
CA LEU A 65 -12.87 -11.84 13.45
C LEU A 65 -14.28 -11.93 12.87
N GLY A 66 -14.42 -12.47 11.69
CA GLY A 66 -15.71 -12.59 11.01
C GLY A 66 -16.20 -11.31 10.33
N THR A 67 -15.36 -10.26 10.25
CA THR A 67 -15.69 -9.05 9.47
C THR A 67 -15.94 -9.43 8.01
N SER A 68 -17.10 -9.05 7.48
CA SER A 68 -17.48 -9.38 6.10
C SER A 68 -16.62 -8.64 5.09
N TYR A 69 -16.41 -9.22 3.91
CA TYR A 69 -15.64 -8.57 2.85
C TYR A 69 -16.15 -7.18 2.44
N PRO A 70 -17.47 -6.94 2.30
CA PRO A 70 -17.96 -5.58 2.07
C PRO A 70 -17.57 -4.59 3.16
N THR A 71 -17.57 -5.01 4.43
CA THR A 71 -17.13 -4.18 5.55
C THR A 71 -15.62 -3.91 5.51
N VAL A 72 -14.82 -4.91 5.14
CA VAL A 72 -13.38 -4.73 4.93
C VAL A 72 -13.14 -3.73 3.80
N VAL A 73 -13.84 -3.86 2.68
CA VAL A 73 -13.74 -2.94 1.53
C VAL A 73 -14.05 -1.51 1.94
N GLU A 74 -15.12 -1.30 2.70
CA GLU A 74 -15.48 0.04 3.18
C GLU A 74 -14.42 0.60 4.14
N ARG A 75 -13.84 -0.24 5.00
CA ARG A 75 -12.74 0.19 5.87
C ARG A 75 -11.51 0.59 5.08
N VAL A 76 -11.12 -0.19 4.08
CA VAL A 76 -10.03 0.17 3.16
C VAL A 76 -10.31 1.51 2.49
N ARG A 77 -11.52 1.68 1.97
CA ARG A 77 -11.95 2.93 1.33
C ARG A 77 -11.80 4.13 2.25
N GLN A 78 -12.22 4.02 3.51
CA GLN A 78 -12.05 5.07 4.51
C GLN A 78 -10.58 5.42 4.73
N VAL A 79 -9.70 4.42 4.78
CA VAL A 79 -8.27 4.62 5.00
C VAL A 79 -7.61 5.31 3.80
N VAL A 80 -7.79 4.78 2.59
CA VAL A 80 -7.07 5.27 1.40
C VAL A 80 -7.55 6.64 0.92
N ARG A 81 -8.76 7.03 1.26
CA ARG A 81 -9.33 8.34 0.89
C ARG A 81 -9.04 9.45 1.88
N GLN A 82 -8.42 9.15 3.01
CA GLN A 82 -7.96 10.19 3.94
C GLN A 82 -6.72 10.90 3.41
N ARG A 83 -6.61 12.20 3.71
CA ARG A 83 -5.36 12.90 3.50
C ARG A 83 -4.31 12.44 4.52
N PRO A 84 -3.07 12.27 4.14
CA PRO A 84 -2.43 12.61 2.86
C PRO A 84 -2.41 11.45 1.83
N LEU A 85 -3.11 10.34 2.07
CA LEU A 85 -3.10 9.16 1.20
C LEU A 85 -3.81 9.39 -0.13
N LEU A 86 -4.87 10.20 -0.12
CA LEU A 86 -5.67 10.46 -1.30
C LEU A 86 -4.79 10.87 -2.49
N SER A 87 -4.91 10.12 -3.59
CA SER A 87 -4.13 10.27 -4.83
C SER A 87 -2.62 9.99 -4.70
N ARG A 88 -2.17 9.47 -3.54
CA ARG A 88 -0.75 9.22 -3.27
C ARG A 88 -0.48 7.81 -2.71
N CYS A 89 -1.46 6.94 -2.74
CA CYS A 89 -1.33 5.58 -2.23
C CYS A 89 -1.61 4.52 -3.29
N THR A 90 -1.08 3.34 -3.03
CA THR A 90 -1.35 2.10 -3.74
C THR A 90 -1.83 1.07 -2.74
N LEU A 91 -2.94 0.41 -3.03
CA LEU A 91 -3.40 -0.74 -2.26
C LEU A 91 -2.71 -2.00 -2.79
N VAL A 92 -2.01 -2.69 -1.92
CA VAL A 92 -1.41 -4.00 -2.18
C VAL A 92 -2.20 -5.02 -1.37
N MET A 93 -2.85 -5.97 -2.03
CA MET A 93 -3.66 -6.97 -1.34
C MET A 93 -3.17 -8.37 -1.63
N ASP A 94 -3.12 -9.19 -0.58
CA ASP A 94 -2.91 -10.62 -0.76
C ASP A 94 -4.18 -11.22 -1.37
N ALA A 95 -4.03 -11.70 -2.60
CA ALA A 95 -5.10 -12.35 -3.35
C ALA A 95 -5.01 -13.87 -3.28
N THR A 96 -4.10 -14.42 -2.48
CA THR A 96 -3.91 -15.87 -2.32
C THR A 96 -5.20 -16.49 -1.75
N GLY A 97 -5.81 -17.39 -2.49
CA GLY A 97 -7.04 -18.03 -2.07
C GLY A 97 -8.28 -17.12 -2.02
N VAL A 98 -8.15 -15.88 -2.39
CA VAL A 98 -9.26 -14.93 -2.50
C VAL A 98 -9.84 -15.02 -3.92
N GLY A 99 -11.11 -15.34 -4.03
CA GLY A 99 -11.76 -15.46 -5.34
C GLY A 99 -11.90 -14.13 -6.08
N ALA A 100 -12.03 -14.21 -7.41
CA ALA A 100 -12.29 -13.05 -8.27
C ALA A 100 -13.38 -12.09 -7.73
N PRO A 101 -14.50 -12.55 -7.12
CA PRO A 101 -15.53 -11.65 -6.62
C PRO A 101 -15.05 -10.63 -5.58
N VAL A 102 -14.09 -10.98 -4.73
CA VAL A 102 -13.57 -10.05 -3.71
C VAL A 102 -12.69 -8.97 -4.35
N LEU A 103 -11.88 -9.36 -5.33
CA LEU A 103 -11.09 -8.42 -6.10
C LEU A 103 -11.98 -7.46 -6.89
N ASP A 104 -13.09 -7.96 -7.43
CA ASP A 104 -14.07 -7.12 -8.14
C ASP A 104 -14.78 -6.14 -7.18
N LEU A 105 -15.10 -6.55 -5.95
CA LEU A 105 -15.61 -5.65 -4.92
C LEU A 105 -14.64 -4.51 -4.64
N MET A 106 -13.35 -4.80 -4.53
CA MET A 106 -12.31 -3.78 -4.33
C MET A 106 -12.24 -2.80 -5.51
N ARG A 107 -12.29 -3.31 -6.73
CA ARG A 107 -12.26 -2.48 -7.94
C ARG A 107 -13.49 -1.58 -8.06
N GLN A 108 -14.66 -2.08 -7.70
CA GLN A 108 -15.93 -1.35 -7.76
C GLN A 108 -16.07 -0.31 -6.63
N ALA A 109 -15.29 -0.41 -5.57
CA ALA A 109 -15.41 0.45 -4.40
C ALA A 109 -14.97 1.91 -4.61
N ASN A 110 -14.44 2.25 -5.78
CA ASN A 110 -13.95 3.59 -6.09
C ASN A 110 -12.97 4.10 -5.01
N LEU A 111 -11.89 3.37 -4.81
CA LEU A 111 -10.91 3.64 -3.76
C LEU A 111 -10.11 4.92 -4.04
N GLY A 112 -9.99 5.35 -5.29
CA GLY A 112 -9.18 6.50 -5.69
C GLY A 112 -7.67 6.22 -5.63
N CYS A 113 -7.28 4.96 -5.69
CA CYS A 113 -5.88 4.50 -5.73
C CYS A 113 -5.71 3.29 -6.63
N GLY A 114 -4.48 3.01 -7.04
CA GLY A 114 -4.14 1.77 -7.74
C GLY A 114 -4.31 0.55 -6.84
N ILE A 115 -4.69 -0.58 -7.40
CA ILE A 115 -4.83 -1.87 -6.70
C ILE A 115 -3.85 -2.85 -7.32
N VAL A 116 -2.97 -3.41 -6.49
CA VAL A 116 -2.00 -4.43 -6.88
C VAL A 116 -2.32 -5.71 -6.11
N PRO A 117 -2.98 -6.69 -6.75
CA PRO A 117 -3.13 -8.00 -6.15
C PRO A 117 -1.80 -8.77 -6.22
N VAL A 118 -1.43 -9.42 -5.13
CA VAL A 118 -0.26 -10.29 -5.07
C VAL A 118 -0.71 -11.70 -4.67
N ASN A 119 -0.08 -12.70 -5.26
CA ASN A 119 -0.28 -14.09 -4.87
C ASN A 119 0.99 -14.58 -4.19
N LEU A 120 0.88 -14.98 -2.94
CA LEU A 120 1.98 -15.56 -2.19
C LEU A 120 2.02 -17.07 -2.47
N THR A 121 3.05 -17.52 -3.14
CA THR A 121 3.30 -18.94 -3.38
C THR A 121 4.35 -19.44 -2.41
N GLY A 122 4.06 -20.54 -1.72
CA GLY A 122 5.05 -21.21 -0.88
C GLY A 122 6.12 -21.88 -1.76
N GLY A 123 7.39 -21.61 -1.50
CA GLY A 123 8.52 -22.24 -2.18
C GLY A 123 9.83 -21.55 -1.83
N ASP A 124 10.94 -22.28 -1.86
CA ASP A 124 12.29 -21.76 -1.58
C ASP A 124 12.90 -20.93 -2.72
N LEU A 125 12.17 -20.75 -3.81
CA LEU A 125 12.57 -19.93 -4.94
C LEU A 125 11.99 -18.53 -4.76
N ALA A 126 12.85 -17.58 -4.35
CA ALA A 126 12.57 -16.17 -4.51
C ALA A 126 12.57 -15.85 -6.02
N ILE A 127 11.43 -16.00 -6.66
CA ILE A 127 11.22 -15.44 -7.99
C ILE A 127 11.09 -13.95 -7.77
N GLY A 128 12.18 -13.23 -8.00
CA GLY A 128 12.18 -11.78 -8.07
C GLY A 128 11.43 -11.35 -9.31
N GLU A 129 10.12 -11.44 -9.28
CA GLU A 129 9.29 -10.77 -10.26
C GLU A 129 9.38 -9.28 -9.96
N ARG A 130 10.06 -8.58 -10.82
CA ARG A 130 10.14 -7.13 -10.82
C ARG A 130 8.72 -6.63 -11.06
N VAL A 131 8.05 -6.19 -10.01
CA VAL A 131 6.80 -5.44 -10.16
C VAL A 131 7.19 -4.11 -10.78
N GLU A 132 7.11 -4.02 -12.10
CA GLU A 132 7.12 -2.73 -12.76
C GLU A 132 5.81 -2.06 -12.39
N CYS A 133 5.90 -1.09 -11.48
CA CYS A 133 4.81 -0.14 -11.30
C CYS A 133 4.62 0.55 -12.64
N ALA A 134 3.58 0.19 -13.38
CA ALA A 134 3.13 1.00 -14.48
C ALA A 134 2.84 2.38 -13.87
N GLU A 135 3.67 3.35 -14.20
CA GLU A 135 3.35 4.74 -13.98
C GLU A 135 2.04 4.99 -14.71
N ALA A 136 0.96 5.17 -13.96
CA ALA A 136 -0.26 5.69 -14.53
C ALA A 136 0.08 7.09 -15.03
N GLY A 137 0.32 7.21 -16.34
CA GLY A 137 0.46 8.48 -17.01
C GLY A 137 -0.82 9.26 -16.76
N LEU A 138 -0.73 10.30 -15.99
CA LEU A 138 -1.71 11.36 -15.95
C LEU A 138 -1.24 12.40 -16.93
N ASP A 139 -1.84 12.36 -18.12
CA ASP A 139 -1.96 13.53 -18.97
C ASP A 139 -2.96 14.51 -18.38
#